data_e08e26d0469bc63d37c721e14ace1656
#
_entry.id   e08e26d0469bc63d37c721e14ace1656
#
_cell.length_a   1.000
_cell.length_b   1.000
_cell.length_c   1.000
_cell.angle_alpha   90.00
_cell.angle_beta   90.00
_cell.angle_gamma   90.00
#
_symmetry.space_group_name_H-M   'P 1'
#
loop_
_entity.id
_entity.type
_entity.pdbx_description
1 polymer ?
#
loop_
_entity_poly.entity_id
_entity_poly.type
_entity_poly.pdbx_seq_one_letter_code
_entity_poly.pdbx_strand_id
1 'polypeptide(L)'
;MNWLHRRAVLISREDDLEEALALIKCLDNVSIVKVVSLKRNYRVDSKSYIRKGKLEQLKQELESLEYGVDTLYVYDVLKPRQVVNLMRSLKVDVKDKVGLILEIFAAHAGSKEAKLQIEMADILHKLPLIKEWIRRAKMRELPGFMGPGRYAVDAYYTHMRRRLSKIKRELEELRARRSLARSQRIRKGMQQVAIAGYANAGKTTLFNRITSERKPVGPEMFTTLTPKSKAASLNGKRVIFVDTVGFIRDVPHEVIEAFYATLEEIALSDLTILVLDSSENISLLRRKLLSSLDTLRRIGYVGKPLIVALNKIDAVDNVDVLVRDVGTLLSKHYYWAWHITPISALKGYGINALLEAVYEYLQLPSLGGNRTSLQTSEAPAEG
;
A
#
# COMPACT_ATOMS: atom_id res chain seq x y z
N MET A 1 16.55 22.96 -5.03
CA MET A 1 15.19 23.29 -5.48
C MET A 1 14.38 23.57 -4.22
N ASN A 2 13.97 24.83 -4.03
CA ASN A 2 13.07 25.20 -2.92
C ASN A 2 11.74 24.50 -3.15
N TRP A 3 11.44 23.51 -2.37
CA TRP A 3 10.12 22.89 -2.31
C TRP A 3 9.18 23.90 -1.64
N LEU A 4 8.45 24.64 -2.45
CA LEU A 4 7.38 25.52 -1.96
C LEU A 4 6.42 24.65 -1.12
N HIS A 5 6.27 25.03 0.14
CA HIS A 5 5.35 24.37 1.05
C HIS A 5 3.92 24.55 0.53
N ARG A 6 3.26 23.43 0.18
CA ARG A 6 1.92 23.46 -0.41
C ARG A 6 0.86 23.43 0.67
N ARG A 7 -0.15 24.26 0.49
CA ARG A 7 -1.30 24.35 1.35
C ARG A 7 -2.43 23.51 0.75
N ALA A 8 -2.92 22.56 1.51
CA ALA A 8 -3.87 21.59 1.00
C ALA A 8 -5.15 21.51 1.82
N VAL A 9 -6.24 21.18 1.14
CA VAL A 9 -7.51 20.78 1.73
C VAL A 9 -7.65 19.27 1.60
N LEU A 10 -8.16 18.62 2.63
CA LEU A 10 -8.47 17.19 2.63
C LEU A 10 -9.98 16.98 2.68
N ILE A 11 -10.51 16.19 1.76
CA ILE A 11 -11.85 15.60 1.83
C ILE A 11 -11.70 14.11 2.10
N SER A 12 -12.29 13.62 3.20
CA SER A 12 -12.28 12.20 3.57
C SER A 12 -13.59 11.79 4.23
N ARG A 13 -13.91 10.50 4.20
CA ARG A 13 -14.94 9.92 5.06
C ARG A 13 -14.44 9.86 6.50
N GLU A 14 -15.34 9.91 7.47
CA GLU A 14 -15.02 9.83 8.91
C GLU A 14 -14.19 8.58 9.23
N ASP A 15 -14.57 7.42 8.68
CA ASP A 15 -13.89 6.14 8.92
C ASP A 15 -12.46 6.07 8.34
N ASP A 16 -12.13 6.94 7.41
CA ASP A 16 -10.88 6.96 6.66
C ASP A 16 -9.97 8.14 7.02
N LEU A 17 -10.47 9.05 7.85
CA LEU A 17 -9.81 10.33 8.11
C LEU A 17 -8.44 10.17 8.78
N GLU A 18 -8.33 9.29 9.76
CA GLU A 18 -7.05 9.04 10.45
C GLU A 18 -5.99 8.51 9.50
N GLU A 19 -6.35 7.54 8.64
CA GLU A 19 -5.45 6.98 7.64
C GLU A 19 -5.05 8.04 6.61
N ALA A 20 -6.01 8.84 6.12
CA ALA A 20 -5.74 9.91 5.16
C ALA A 20 -4.77 10.96 5.72
N LEU A 21 -4.97 11.39 6.95
CA LEU A 21 -4.09 12.35 7.63
C LEU A 21 -2.69 11.77 7.86
N ALA A 22 -2.62 10.50 8.27
CA ALA A 22 -1.33 9.83 8.47
C ALA A 22 -0.55 9.68 7.15
N LEU A 23 -1.24 9.44 6.02
CA LEU A 23 -0.63 9.39 4.70
C LEU A 23 -0.12 10.76 4.24
N ILE A 24 -0.91 11.82 4.41
CA ILE A 24 -0.48 13.16 3.99
C ILE A 24 0.72 13.65 4.81
N LYS A 25 0.83 13.27 6.08
CA LYS A 25 2.01 13.56 6.92
C LYS A 25 3.31 12.95 6.39
N CYS A 26 3.24 11.94 5.49
CA CYS A 26 4.42 11.42 4.81
C CYS A 26 4.95 12.35 3.70
N LEU A 27 4.26 13.45 3.43
CA LEU A 27 4.68 14.49 2.48
C LEU A 27 5.19 15.70 3.27
N ASP A 28 6.51 15.83 3.42
CA ASP A 28 7.16 16.89 4.22
C ASP A 28 6.83 18.31 3.77
N ASN A 29 6.37 18.46 2.53
CA ASN A 29 6.10 19.75 1.90
C ASN A 29 4.61 20.09 1.78
N VAL A 30 3.74 19.43 2.55
CA VAL A 30 2.28 19.64 2.52
C VAL A 30 1.74 19.97 3.90
N SER A 31 1.00 21.06 4.02
CA SER A 31 0.24 21.39 5.23
C SER A 31 -1.26 21.39 4.95
N ILE A 32 -2.01 20.68 5.78
CA ILE A 32 -3.48 20.67 5.72
C ILE A 32 -4.01 21.92 6.41
N VAL A 33 -4.62 22.80 5.63
CA VAL A 33 -5.27 24.03 6.12
C VAL A 33 -6.73 23.82 6.48
N LYS A 34 -7.35 22.79 5.88
CA LYS A 34 -8.76 22.46 6.14
C LYS A 34 -9.04 20.98 5.89
N VAL A 35 -9.90 20.42 6.75
CA VAL A 35 -10.44 19.06 6.60
C VAL A 35 -11.95 19.14 6.40
N VAL A 36 -12.44 18.45 5.37
CA VAL A 36 -13.87 18.28 5.09
C VAL A 36 -14.22 16.82 5.36
N SER A 37 -14.76 16.54 6.52
CA SER A 37 -15.23 15.20 6.88
C SER A 37 -16.60 14.91 6.29
N LEU A 38 -16.76 13.73 5.71
CA LEU A 38 -18.00 13.23 5.14
C LEU A 38 -18.49 12.04 5.97
N LYS A 39 -19.79 12.04 6.31
CA LYS A 39 -20.40 10.91 7.01
C LYS A 39 -20.17 9.60 6.25
N ARG A 40 -20.08 8.48 6.97
CA ARG A 40 -19.86 7.15 6.40
C ARG A 40 -20.77 6.82 5.20
N ASN A 41 -22.05 7.15 5.30
CA ASN A 41 -23.09 6.93 4.27
C ASN A 41 -23.31 8.15 3.37
N TYR A 42 -22.34 9.06 3.28
CA TYR A 42 -22.47 10.20 2.38
C TYR A 42 -22.65 9.73 0.94
N ARG A 43 -23.77 10.14 0.32
CA ARG A 43 -24.06 9.83 -1.09
C ARG A 43 -23.28 10.80 -1.96
N VAL A 44 -22.21 10.30 -2.59
CA VAL A 44 -21.34 11.07 -3.48
C VAL A 44 -22.11 11.57 -4.72
N ASP A 45 -21.78 12.77 -5.16
CA ASP A 45 -22.32 13.33 -6.40
C ASP A 45 -21.56 12.76 -7.61
N SER A 46 -22.30 12.41 -8.66
CA SER A 46 -21.71 11.81 -9.87
C SER A 46 -20.89 12.79 -10.70
N LYS A 47 -21.09 14.11 -10.53
CA LYS A 47 -20.43 15.16 -11.31
C LYS A 47 -19.23 15.75 -10.59
N SER A 48 -19.32 15.97 -9.26
CA SER A 48 -18.34 16.72 -8.48
C SER A 48 -17.93 16.05 -7.16
N TYR A 49 -18.27 14.77 -6.93
CA TYR A 49 -18.03 14.02 -5.72
C TYR A 49 -18.76 14.56 -4.49
N ILE A 50 -18.61 15.85 -4.16
CA ILE A 50 -19.42 16.54 -3.15
C ILE A 50 -20.61 17.26 -3.81
N ARG A 51 -21.74 17.31 -3.11
CA ARG A 51 -22.97 17.93 -3.61
C ARG A 51 -22.80 19.44 -3.83
N LYS A 52 -23.54 20.01 -4.77
CA LYS A 52 -23.42 21.41 -5.20
C LYS A 52 -23.37 22.41 -4.05
N GLY A 53 -24.28 22.30 -3.06
CA GLY A 53 -24.30 23.22 -1.91
C GLY A 53 -22.99 23.17 -1.09
N LYS A 54 -22.46 21.95 -0.83
CA LYS A 54 -21.20 21.79 -0.10
C LYS A 54 -19.98 22.23 -0.93
N LEU A 55 -20.05 22.08 -2.25
CA LEU A 55 -19.02 22.57 -3.17
C LEU A 55 -18.97 24.10 -3.17
N GLU A 56 -20.13 24.76 -3.23
CA GLU A 56 -20.21 26.23 -3.22
C GLU A 56 -19.76 26.81 -1.87
N GLN A 57 -20.19 26.19 -0.76
CA GLN A 57 -19.69 26.54 0.55
C GLN A 57 -18.16 26.41 0.64
N LEU A 58 -17.60 25.28 0.21
CA LEU A 58 -16.15 25.08 0.20
C LEU A 58 -15.45 26.13 -0.65
N LYS A 59 -16.00 26.48 -1.83
CA LYS A 59 -15.45 27.50 -2.70
C LYS A 59 -15.36 28.86 -2.01
N GLN A 60 -16.46 29.32 -1.38
CA GLN A 60 -16.51 30.58 -0.62
C GLN A 60 -15.49 30.58 0.52
N GLU A 61 -15.39 29.48 1.25
CA GLU A 61 -14.43 29.34 2.33
C GLU A 61 -12.97 29.40 1.83
N LEU A 62 -12.66 28.79 0.67
CA LEU A 62 -11.31 28.87 0.08
C LEU A 62 -10.98 30.24 -0.45
N GLU A 63 -11.96 30.95 -1.02
CA GLU A 63 -11.80 32.33 -1.49
C GLU A 63 -11.59 33.33 -0.32
N SER A 64 -12.08 33.02 0.88
CA SER A 64 -11.89 33.82 2.08
C SER A 64 -10.56 33.62 2.77
N LEU A 65 -9.77 32.61 2.40
CA LEU A 65 -8.47 32.38 2.99
C LEU A 65 -7.46 33.43 2.49
N GLU A 66 -6.80 34.09 3.42
CA GLU A 66 -5.77 35.13 3.15
C GLU A 66 -4.64 34.63 2.23
N TYR A 67 -4.33 33.36 2.36
CA TYR A 67 -3.31 32.69 1.54
C TYR A 67 -3.98 31.54 0.78
N GLY A 68 -4.01 31.53 -0.50
CA GLY A 68 -4.66 30.54 -1.34
C GLY A 68 -4.38 29.06 -0.96
N VAL A 69 -5.08 28.15 -1.60
CA VAL A 69 -4.88 26.70 -1.48
C VAL A 69 -4.32 26.18 -2.80
N ASP A 70 -3.28 25.33 -2.72
CA ASP A 70 -2.62 24.79 -3.89
C ASP A 70 -3.26 23.48 -4.37
N THR A 71 -3.64 22.62 -3.41
CA THR A 71 -4.07 21.25 -3.71
C THR A 71 -5.29 20.85 -2.88
N LEU A 72 -6.23 20.16 -3.53
CA LEU A 72 -7.31 19.44 -2.90
C LEU A 72 -7.02 17.94 -2.96
N TYR A 73 -6.87 17.29 -1.81
CA TYR A 73 -6.83 15.85 -1.71
C TYR A 73 -8.24 15.31 -1.41
N VAL A 74 -8.68 14.33 -2.20
CA VAL A 74 -9.92 13.59 -1.93
C VAL A 74 -9.54 12.14 -1.65
N TYR A 75 -9.76 11.69 -0.42
CA TYR A 75 -9.37 10.34 0.00
C TYR A 75 -10.40 9.29 -0.44
N ASP A 76 -10.63 9.25 -1.74
CA ASP A 76 -11.45 8.27 -2.46
C ASP A 76 -10.98 8.23 -3.92
N VAL A 77 -11.38 7.22 -4.69
CA VAL A 77 -11.08 7.15 -6.13
C VAL A 77 -12.07 8.00 -6.90
N LEU A 78 -11.58 8.99 -7.62
CA LEU A 78 -12.41 9.92 -8.37
C LEU A 78 -12.57 9.49 -9.84
N LYS A 79 -13.78 9.70 -10.37
CA LYS A 79 -13.99 9.63 -11.81
C LYS A 79 -13.34 10.82 -12.50
N PRO A 80 -12.80 10.69 -13.72
CA PRO A 80 -12.16 11.80 -14.46
C PRO A 80 -13.04 13.07 -14.53
N ARG A 81 -14.35 12.90 -14.71
CA ARG A 81 -15.31 13.99 -14.71
C ARG A 81 -15.38 14.75 -13.38
N GLN A 82 -15.27 14.02 -12.26
CA GLN A 82 -15.31 14.63 -10.92
C GLN A 82 -14.05 15.45 -10.68
N VAL A 83 -12.87 14.93 -11.05
CA VAL A 83 -11.59 15.66 -10.96
C VAL A 83 -11.66 16.97 -11.73
N VAL A 84 -12.05 16.92 -13.03
CA VAL A 84 -12.14 18.12 -13.88
C VAL A 84 -13.14 19.15 -13.33
N ASN A 85 -14.28 18.70 -12.81
CA ASN A 85 -15.28 19.61 -12.25
C ASN A 85 -14.80 20.28 -10.96
N LEU A 86 -14.14 19.53 -10.07
CA LEU A 86 -13.54 20.08 -8.85
C LEU A 86 -12.43 21.08 -9.17
N MET A 87 -11.50 20.74 -10.07
CA MET A 87 -10.43 21.64 -10.53
C MET A 87 -11.00 22.95 -11.09
N ARG A 88 -12.06 22.85 -11.92
CA ARG A 88 -12.70 24.02 -12.53
C ARG A 88 -13.42 24.90 -11.50
N SER A 89 -14.12 24.27 -10.55
CA SER A 89 -14.93 25.00 -9.56
C SER A 89 -14.07 25.68 -8.50
N LEU A 90 -13.01 25.00 -8.05
CA LEU A 90 -12.18 25.47 -6.93
C LEU A 90 -10.88 26.13 -7.40
N LYS A 91 -10.51 25.99 -8.66
CA LYS A 91 -9.26 26.52 -9.27
C LYS A 91 -7.98 26.06 -8.55
N VAL A 92 -7.99 24.85 -8.02
CA VAL A 92 -6.85 24.20 -7.33
C VAL A 92 -6.50 22.90 -8.03
N ASP A 93 -5.27 22.39 -7.82
CA ASP A 93 -4.92 21.03 -8.23
C ASP A 93 -5.75 20.02 -7.42
N VAL A 94 -6.22 18.96 -8.06
CA VAL A 94 -7.06 17.94 -7.41
C VAL A 94 -6.40 16.59 -7.54
N LYS A 95 -6.11 15.98 -6.40
CA LYS A 95 -5.55 14.63 -6.30
C LYS A 95 -6.50 13.75 -5.52
N ASP A 96 -6.81 12.62 -6.10
CA ASP A 96 -7.58 11.56 -5.45
C ASP A 96 -6.66 10.64 -4.63
N LYS A 97 -7.24 9.59 -4.05
CA LYS A 97 -6.50 8.60 -3.25
C LYS A 97 -5.34 7.98 -4.03
N VAL A 98 -5.53 7.67 -5.31
CA VAL A 98 -4.47 7.13 -6.19
C VAL A 98 -3.34 8.13 -6.34
N GLY A 99 -3.67 9.37 -6.71
CA GLY A 99 -2.71 10.45 -6.88
C GLY A 99 -1.91 10.75 -5.61
N LEU A 100 -2.56 10.75 -4.44
CA LEU A 100 -1.90 10.93 -3.14
C LEU A 100 -0.90 9.79 -2.87
N ILE A 101 -1.31 8.54 -3.05
CA ILE A 101 -0.45 7.38 -2.81
C ILE A 101 0.78 7.41 -3.74
N LEU A 102 0.56 7.68 -5.03
CA LEU A 102 1.65 7.78 -6.01
C LEU A 102 2.63 8.90 -5.69
N GLU A 103 2.14 10.03 -5.18
CA GLU A 103 2.98 11.14 -4.75
C GLU A 103 3.86 10.78 -3.56
N ILE A 104 3.29 10.14 -2.53
CA ILE A 104 4.04 9.64 -1.37
C ILE A 104 5.14 8.68 -1.83
N PHE A 105 4.78 7.77 -2.72
CA PHE A 105 5.73 6.80 -3.24
C PHE A 105 6.83 7.46 -4.09
N ALA A 106 6.50 8.49 -4.88
CA ALA A 106 7.49 9.22 -5.65
C ALA A 106 8.52 9.92 -4.74
N ALA A 107 8.08 10.44 -3.58
CA ALA A 107 8.96 11.06 -2.60
C ALA A 107 9.96 10.07 -1.97
N HIS A 108 9.58 8.79 -1.83
CA HIS A 108 10.38 7.77 -1.15
C HIS A 108 11.08 6.78 -2.11
N ALA A 109 10.89 6.89 -3.43
CA ALA A 109 11.42 5.95 -4.42
C ALA A 109 12.95 6.05 -4.56
N GLY A 110 13.66 5.08 -4.00
CA GLY A 110 15.13 5.01 -4.04
C GLY A 110 15.71 4.29 -5.28
N SER A 111 14.94 3.41 -5.94
CA SER A 111 15.43 2.63 -7.08
C SER A 111 14.90 3.12 -8.42
N LYS A 112 15.66 2.88 -9.50
CA LYS A 112 15.22 3.17 -10.88
C LYS A 112 13.92 2.43 -11.20
N GLU A 113 13.79 1.18 -10.78
CA GLU A 113 12.62 0.36 -11.04
C GLU A 113 11.38 0.93 -10.35
N ALA A 114 11.46 1.27 -9.05
CA ALA A 114 10.36 1.89 -8.32
C ALA A 114 9.92 3.22 -8.98
N LYS A 115 10.86 4.05 -9.41
CA LYS A 115 10.56 5.30 -10.11
C LYS A 115 9.81 5.06 -11.43
N LEU A 116 10.25 4.08 -12.22
CA LEU A 116 9.58 3.72 -13.48
C LEU A 116 8.16 3.16 -13.24
N GLN A 117 7.97 2.35 -12.20
CA GLN A 117 6.66 1.81 -11.85
C GLN A 117 5.69 2.91 -11.41
N ILE A 118 6.14 3.82 -10.57
CA ILE A 118 5.35 4.97 -10.12
C ILE A 118 4.99 5.85 -11.32
N GLU A 119 5.95 6.15 -12.19
CA GLU A 119 5.71 6.93 -13.40
C GLU A 119 4.71 6.23 -14.33
N MET A 120 4.79 4.91 -14.47
CA MET A 120 3.84 4.12 -15.24
C MET A 120 2.42 4.25 -14.69
N ALA A 121 2.25 4.09 -13.38
CA ALA A 121 0.96 4.21 -12.72
C ALA A 121 0.39 5.62 -12.82
N ASP A 122 1.21 6.64 -12.61
CA ASP A 122 0.81 8.05 -12.75
C ASP A 122 0.31 8.35 -14.16
N ILE A 123 1.01 7.87 -15.18
CA ILE A 123 0.56 7.99 -16.58
C ILE A 123 -0.77 7.27 -16.79
N LEU A 124 -0.90 6.01 -16.35
CA LEU A 124 -2.13 5.22 -16.50
C LEU A 124 -3.31 5.90 -15.79
N HIS A 125 -3.09 6.44 -14.61
CA HIS A 125 -4.10 7.17 -13.85
C HIS A 125 -4.51 8.49 -14.51
N LYS A 126 -3.57 9.20 -15.13
CA LYS A 126 -3.82 10.49 -15.82
C LYS A 126 -4.41 10.34 -17.21
N LEU A 127 -4.18 9.24 -17.92
CA LEU A 127 -4.68 9.05 -19.29
C LEU A 127 -6.20 9.22 -19.44
N PRO A 128 -7.07 8.67 -18.55
CA PRO A 128 -8.51 8.91 -18.62
C PRO A 128 -8.89 10.37 -18.38
N LEU A 129 -8.17 11.06 -17.49
CA LEU A 129 -8.36 12.48 -17.21
C LEU A 129 -8.02 13.36 -18.42
N ILE A 130 -6.90 13.06 -19.09
CA ILE A 130 -6.52 13.76 -20.34
C ILE A 130 -7.56 13.52 -21.43
N LYS A 131 -8.10 12.31 -21.57
CA LYS A 131 -9.21 12.02 -22.51
C LYS A 131 -10.45 12.85 -22.21
N GLU A 132 -10.81 13.01 -20.94
CA GLU A 132 -11.94 13.85 -20.54
C GLU A 132 -11.70 15.33 -20.87
N TRP A 133 -10.49 15.83 -20.70
CA TRP A 133 -10.09 17.18 -21.13
C TRP A 133 -10.20 17.36 -22.64
N ILE A 134 -9.68 16.42 -23.45
CA ILE A 134 -9.81 16.45 -24.92
C ILE A 134 -11.28 16.49 -25.32
N ARG A 135 -12.12 15.65 -24.70
CA ARG A 135 -13.57 15.61 -24.96
C ARG A 135 -14.23 16.97 -24.72
N ARG A 136 -13.93 17.60 -23.57
CA ARG A 136 -14.49 18.92 -23.21
C ARG A 136 -13.95 20.06 -24.07
N ALA A 137 -12.68 20.01 -24.43
CA ALA A 137 -12.09 20.98 -25.35
C ALA A 137 -12.78 20.92 -26.74
N LYS A 138 -13.14 19.72 -27.22
CA LYS A 138 -13.92 19.55 -28.45
C LYS A 138 -15.34 20.13 -28.35
N MET A 139 -15.95 20.06 -27.15
CA MET A 139 -17.29 20.62 -26.89
C MET A 139 -17.27 22.12 -26.59
N ARG A 140 -16.13 22.80 -26.69
CA ARG A 140 -15.93 24.20 -26.31
C ARG A 140 -16.31 24.54 -24.87
N GLU A 141 -16.31 23.53 -23.98
CA GLU A 141 -16.64 23.70 -22.56
C GLU A 141 -15.46 24.19 -21.72
N LEU A 142 -14.27 24.33 -22.30
CA LEU A 142 -13.03 24.76 -21.64
C LEU A 142 -12.40 25.96 -22.38
N PRO A 143 -13.01 27.17 -22.35
CA PRO A 143 -12.34 28.35 -22.82
C PRO A 143 -11.30 28.81 -21.77
N GLY A 144 -10.03 28.79 -22.12
CA GLY A 144 -8.99 29.55 -21.44
C GLY A 144 -8.29 28.92 -20.24
N PHE A 145 -8.66 27.73 -19.77
CA PHE A 145 -7.95 27.05 -18.69
C PHE A 145 -6.85 26.17 -19.26
N MET A 146 -5.58 26.52 -19.03
CA MET A 146 -4.36 25.93 -19.58
C MET A 146 -4.04 26.20 -21.06
N GLY A 147 -4.47 27.29 -21.65
CA GLY A 147 -3.92 27.99 -22.82
C GLY A 147 -3.41 27.30 -24.09
N PRO A 148 -3.00 26.03 -24.16
CA PRO A 148 -2.68 25.40 -25.42
C PRO A 148 -3.92 24.74 -25.98
N GLY A 149 -4.33 25.17 -27.16
CA GLY A 149 -5.47 24.64 -27.87
C GLY A 149 -5.44 23.11 -28.05
N ARG A 150 -6.52 22.55 -28.60
CA ARG A 150 -6.76 21.11 -28.86
C ARG A 150 -5.50 20.31 -29.27
N TYR A 151 -4.64 20.88 -30.11
CA TYR A 151 -3.43 20.23 -30.61
C TYR A 151 -2.41 19.91 -29.51
N ALA A 152 -2.26 20.74 -28.50
CA ALA A 152 -1.30 20.50 -27.44
C ALA A 152 -1.75 19.39 -26.48
N VAL A 153 -3.05 19.25 -26.23
CA VAL A 153 -3.59 18.17 -25.40
C VAL A 153 -3.50 16.83 -26.15
N ASP A 154 -3.78 16.81 -27.45
CA ASP A 154 -3.59 15.61 -28.28
C ASP A 154 -2.09 15.21 -28.39
N ALA A 155 -1.19 16.18 -28.54
CA ALA A 155 0.25 15.96 -28.54
C ALA A 155 0.74 15.43 -27.19
N TYR A 156 0.26 15.99 -26.08
CA TYR A 156 0.56 15.52 -24.73
C TYR A 156 0.08 14.08 -24.50
N TYR A 157 -1.14 13.74 -24.92
CA TYR A 157 -1.66 12.38 -24.85
C TYR A 157 -0.78 11.39 -25.61
N THR A 158 -0.37 11.76 -26.83
CA THR A 158 0.52 10.94 -27.66
C THR A 158 1.89 10.76 -27.02
N HIS A 159 2.44 11.84 -26.43
CA HIS A 159 3.69 11.79 -25.68
C HIS A 159 3.61 10.84 -24.50
N MET A 160 2.55 10.93 -23.67
CA MET A 160 2.34 10.03 -22.53
C MET A 160 2.26 8.56 -22.97
N ARG A 161 1.56 8.26 -24.05
CA ARG A 161 1.49 6.88 -24.58
C ARG A 161 2.85 6.35 -25.04
N ARG A 162 3.66 7.18 -25.72
CA ARG A 162 5.01 6.79 -26.13
C ARG A 162 5.90 6.56 -24.90
N ARG A 163 5.80 7.42 -23.90
CA ARG A 163 6.54 7.29 -22.65
C ARG A 163 6.15 6.00 -21.92
N LEU A 164 4.86 5.70 -21.84
CA LEU A 164 4.33 4.46 -21.24
C LEU A 164 4.91 3.21 -21.92
N SER A 165 4.96 3.18 -23.26
CA SER A 165 5.53 2.05 -24.02
C SER A 165 7.02 1.87 -23.74
N LYS A 166 7.77 2.97 -23.61
CA LYS A 166 9.20 2.94 -23.24
C LYS A 166 9.39 2.38 -21.84
N ILE A 167 8.61 2.88 -20.86
CA ILE A 167 8.68 2.43 -19.47
C ILE A 167 8.39 0.93 -19.37
N LYS A 168 7.34 0.44 -20.04
CA LYS A 168 6.98 -0.99 -20.04
C LYS A 168 8.16 -1.86 -20.51
N ARG A 169 8.84 -1.48 -21.59
CA ARG A 169 10.01 -2.20 -22.09
C ARG A 169 11.16 -2.20 -21.08
N GLU A 170 11.47 -1.03 -20.47
CA GLU A 170 12.53 -0.95 -19.45
C GLU A 170 12.19 -1.82 -18.22
N LEU A 171 10.92 -1.87 -17.81
CA LEU A 171 10.47 -2.73 -16.69
C LEU A 171 10.56 -4.23 -17.04
N GLU A 172 10.24 -4.62 -18.27
CA GLU A 172 10.38 -6.01 -18.75
C GLU A 172 11.84 -6.46 -18.71
N GLU A 173 12.78 -5.61 -19.14
CA GLU A 173 14.22 -5.90 -19.06
C GLU A 173 14.69 -6.08 -17.61
N LEU A 174 14.24 -5.21 -16.68
CA LEU A 174 14.55 -5.32 -15.26
C LEU A 174 13.97 -6.61 -14.64
N ARG A 175 12.74 -6.97 -15.04
CA ARG A 175 12.07 -8.20 -14.61
C ARG A 175 12.82 -9.45 -15.08
N ALA A 176 13.28 -9.49 -16.33
CA ALA A 176 14.07 -10.59 -16.84
C ALA A 176 15.37 -10.79 -16.06
N ARG A 177 16.09 -9.71 -15.72
CA ARG A 177 17.30 -9.77 -14.89
C ARG A 177 17.01 -10.30 -13.49
N ARG A 178 15.90 -9.89 -12.84
CA ARG A 178 15.52 -10.41 -11.51
C ARG A 178 15.17 -11.90 -11.57
N SER A 179 14.45 -12.33 -12.61
CA SER A 179 14.10 -13.74 -12.80
C SER A 179 15.36 -14.64 -12.91
N LEU A 180 16.40 -14.20 -13.63
CA LEU A 180 17.67 -14.90 -13.71
C LEU A 180 18.37 -15.01 -12.34
N ALA A 181 18.46 -13.90 -11.62
CA ALA A 181 19.07 -13.90 -10.28
C ALA A 181 18.31 -14.80 -9.30
N ARG A 182 16.98 -14.83 -9.40
CA ARG A 182 16.12 -15.73 -8.61
C ARG A 182 16.36 -17.20 -8.97
N SER A 183 16.38 -17.55 -10.26
CA SER A 183 16.66 -18.92 -10.70
C SER A 183 17.98 -19.45 -10.17
N GLN A 184 19.01 -18.60 -10.06
CA GLN A 184 20.28 -18.96 -9.44
C GLN A 184 20.14 -19.22 -7.93
N ARG A 185 19.31 -18.44 -7.21
CA ARG A 185 19.03 -18.65 -5.76
C ARG A 185 18.30 -19.97 -5.53
N ILE A 186 17.27 -20.25 -6.33
CA ILE A 186 16.51 -21.51 -6.27
C ILE A 186 17.43 -22.71 -6.53
N ARG A 187 18.29 -22.66 -7.56
CA ARG A 187 19.26 -23.72 -7.84
C ARG A 187 20.21 -23.99 -6.67
N LYS A 188 20.47 -22.98 -5.84
CA LYS A 188 21.29 -23.12 -4.60
C LYS A 188 20.45 -23.59 -3.40
N GLY A 189 19.19 -23.99 -3.59
CA GLY A 189 18.32 -24.47 -2.53
C GLY A 189 17.92 -23.39 -1.49
N MET A 190 18.05 -22.09 -1.84
CA MET A 190 17.71 -21.01 -0.91
C MET A 190 16.22 -20.73 -0.93
N GLN A 191 15.56 -20.92 0.20
CA GLN A 191 14.15 -20.60 0.40
C GLN A 191 13.99 -19.10 0.74
N GLN A 192 12.86 -18.54 0.36
CA GLN A 192 12.55 -17.10 0.52
C GLN A 192 11.32 -16.91 1.38
N VAL A 193 11.43 -16.07 2.40
CA VAL A 193 10.33 -15.66 3.29
C VAL A 193 10.06 -14.17 3.10
N ALA A 194 8.84 -13.82 2.68
CA ALA A 194 8.42 -12.44 2.59
C ALA A 194 7.81 -11.95 3.90
N ILE A 195 8.11 -10.70 4.28
CA ILE A 195 7.48 -10.02 5.41
C ILE A 195 6.50 -9.01 4.82
N ALA A 196 5.21 -9.28 4.95
CA ALA A 196 4.11 -8.48 4.42
C ALA A 196 3.25 -7.89 5.57
N GLY A 197 2.38 -6.96 5.26
CA GLY A 197 1.45 -6.35 6.22
C GLY A 197 1.30 -4.85 6.00
N TYR A 198 0.40 -4.23 6.76
CA TYR A 198 0.11 -2.81 6.63
C TYR A 198 1.31 -1.90 6.95
N ALA A 199 1.24 -0.66 6.46
CA ALA A 199 2.16 0.38 6.88
C ALA A 199 2.10 0.53 8.41
N ASN A 200 3.25 0.76 9.05
CA ASN A 200 3.41 0.88 10.51
C ASN A 200 3.07 -0.37 11.35
N ALA A 201 2.84 -1.54 10.74
CA ALA A 201 2.66 -2.79 11.50
C ALA A 201 3.96 -3.33 12.13
N GLY A 202 5.12 -2.75 11.81
CA GLY A 202 6.43 -3.14 12.36
C GLY A 202 7.22 -4.14 11.51
N LYS A 203 6.95 -4.21 10.20
CA LYS A 203 7.67 -5.11 9.26
C LYS A 203 9.18 -4.89 9.25
N THR A 204 9.62 -3.65 9.05
CA THR A 204 11.05 -3.30 9.03
C THR A 204 11.71 -3.53 10.37
N THR A 205 11.00 -3.30 11.48
CA THR A 205 11.47 -3.62 12.83
C THR A 205 11.71 -5.12 12.99
N LEU A 206 10.74 -5.94 12.53
CA LEU A 206 10.86 -7.40 12.53
C LEU A 206 12.00 -7.86 11.63
N PHE A 207 12.10 -7.34 10.41
CA PHE A 207 13.18 -7.65 9.49
C PHE A 207 14.56 -7.34 10.09
N ASN A 208 14.75 -6.16 10.69
CA ASN A 208 15.98 -5.78 11.36
C ASN A 208 16.33 -6.73 12.51
N ARG A 209 15.33 -7.15 13.27
CA ARG A 209 15.51 -8.08 14.39
C ARG A 209 15.97 -9.45 13.91
N ILE A 210 15.35 -9.99 12.85
CA ILE A 210 15.69 -11.31 12.30
C ILE A 210 17.05 -11.29 11.60
N THR A 211 17.37 -10.21 10.88
CA THR A 211 18.57 -10.15 10.04
C THR A 211 19.76 -9.46 10.70
N SER A 212 19.60 -9.01 11.95
CA SER A 212 20.62 -8.23 12.70
C SER A 212 21.06 -6.97 11.95
N GLU A 213 20.17 -6.37 11.15
CA GLU A 213 20.41 -5.08 10.49
C GLU A 213 19.98 -3.90 11.37
N ARG A 214 20.63 -2.74 11.14
CA ARG A 214 20.28 -1.47 11.76
C ARG A 214 19.74 -0.51 10.69
N LYS A 215 18.54 -0.77 10.20
CA LYS A 215 17.86 0.19 9.30
C LYS A 215 17.14 1.24 10.12
N PRO A 216 17.03 2.48 9.60
CA PRO A 216 16.18 3.47 10.21
C PRO A 216 14.75 2.91 10.33
N VAL A 217 14.24 2.93 11.54
CA VAL A 217 12.85 2.59 11.84
C VAL A 217 12.24 3.89 12.36
N GLY A 218 11.22 4.38 11.66
CA GLY A 218 10.51 5.60 12.03
C GLY A 218 9.02 5.37 12.10
N PRO A 219 8.26 6.27 12.72
CA PRO A 219 6.80 6.24 12.71
C PRO A 219 6.22 6.53 11.31
N GLU A 220 7.07 6.88 10.34
CA GLU A 220 6.66 7.22 8.99
C GLU A 220 6.17 5.98 8.23
N MET A 221 5.06 6.15 7.50
CA MET A 221 4.56 5.12 6.60
C MET A 221 5.49 5.00 5.38
N PHE A 222 5.64 3.78 4.84
CA PHE A 222 6.40 3.50 3.61
C PHE A 222 7.92 3.74 3.69
N THR A 223 8.52 3.48 4.83
CA THR A 223 9.99 3.49 4.98
C THR A 223 10.69 2.50 4.04
N THR A 224 9.97 1.49 3.53
CA THR A 224 10.48 0.50 2.57
C THR A 224 9.63 0.51 1.31
N LEU A 225 10.12 1.12 0.22
CA LEU A 225 9.50 1.08 -1.12
C LEU A 225 10.23 0.16 -2.09
N THR A 226 11.48 -0.15 -1.83
CA THR A 226 12.24 -1.14 -2.60
C THR A 226 12.41 -2.38 -1.72
N PRO A 227 11.98 -3.56 -2.18
CA PRO A 227 12.17 -4.79 -1.41
C PRO A 227 13.64 -4.95 -1.05
N LYS A 228 13.89 -5.20 0.23
CA LYS A 228 15.25 -5.46 0.72
C LYS A 228 15.34 -6.91 1.15
N SER A 229 16.27 -7.63 0.57
CA SER A 229 16.48 -9.04 0.88
C SER A 229 17.78 -9.26 1.61
N LYS A 230 17.78 -10.10 2.65
CA LYS A 230 18.96 -10.53 3.36
C LYS A 230 18.86 -12.00 3.78
N ALA A 231 19.95 -12.71 3.65
CA ALA A 231 20.04 -14.07 4.14
C ALA A 231 20.28 -14.09 5.65
N ALA A 232 19.52 -14.90 6.37
CA ALA A 232 19.76 -15.24 7.77
C ALA A 232 19.93 -16.76 7.90
N SER A 233 20.67 -17.20 8.93
CA SER A 233 20.80 -18.61 9.25
C SER A 233 19.64 -19.03 10.16
N LEU A 234 18.94 -20.08 9.78
CA LEU A 234 17.84 -20.65 10.53
C LEU A 234 18.10 -22.15 10.70
N ASN A 235 18.45 -22.56 11.91
CA ASN A 235 18.83 -23.97 12.21
C ASN A 235 19.85 -24.55 11.18
N GLY A 236 20.88 -23.76 10.86
CA GLY A 236 21.94 -24.17 9.91
C GLY A 236 21.59 -24.02 8.42
N LYS A 237 20.33 -23.72 8.07
CA LYS A 237 19.92 -23.41 6.69
C LYS A 237 19.93 -21.92 6.41
N ARG A 238 20.35 -21.53 5.21
CA ARG A 238 20.29 -20.14 4.76
C ARG A 238 18.91 -19.84 4.16
N VAL A 239 18.18 -18.94 4.79
CA VAL A 239 16.87 -18.46 4.37
C VAL A 239 16.97 -16.99 4.01
N ILE A 240 16.35 -16.58 2.92
CA ILE A 240 16.32 -15.19 2.48
C ILE A 240 15.03 -14.54 3.01
N PHE A 241 15.17 -13.58 3.89
CA PHE A 241 14.05 -12.72 4.32
C PHE A 241 13.95 -11.49 3.41
N VAL A 242 12.73 -11.13 3.05
CA VAL A 242 12.45 -9.97 2.18
C VAL A 242 11.49 -9.04 2.90
N ASP A 243 11.97 -7.82 3.20
CA ASP A 243 11.12 -6.74 3.70
C ASP A 243 10.39 -6.10 2.53
N THR A 244 9.07 -6.03 2.58
CA THR A 244 8.24 -5.56 1.47
C THR A 244 7.54 -4.24 1.78
N VAL A 245 6.98 -3.62 0.75
CA VAL A 245 6.14 -2.42 0.87
C VAL A 245 4.93 -2.70 1.76
N GLY A 246 4.58 -1.72 2.61
CA GLY A 246 3.39 -1.82 3.45
C GLY A 246 2.09 -1.78 2.64
N PHE A 247 1.14 -2.63 3.00
CA PHE A 247 -0.21 -2.56 2.46
C PHE A 247 -0.90 -1.27 2.90
N ILE A 248 -1.80 -0.79 2.06
CA ILE A 248 -2.74 0.29 2.34
C ILE A 248 -4.13 -0.32 2.24
N ARG A 249 -5.08 0.23 2.98
CA ARG A 249 -6.46 -0.22 2.90
C ARG A 249 -7.08 0.11 1.54
N ASP A 250 -7.82 -0.84 0.98
CA ASP A 250 -8.56 -0.67 -0.28
C ASP A 250 -7.67 -0.06 -1.39
N VAL A 251 -6.50 -0.68 -1.62
CA VAL A 251 -5.55 -0.24 -2.64
C VAL A 251 -6.22 -0.28 -4.01
N PRO A 252 -6.31 0.84 -4.73
CA PRO A 252 -6.82 0.84 -6.09
C PRO A 252 -6.00 -0.06 -7.02
N HIS A 253 -6.66 -0.64 -8.03
CA HIS A 253 -6.04 -1.60 -8.96
C HIS A 253 -4.81 -1.01 -9.65
N GLU A 254 -4.89 0.26 -10.00
CA GLU A 254 -3.82 1.02 -10.67
C GLU A 254 -2.56 1.10 -9.81
N VAL A 255 -2.73 1.20 -8.49
CA VAL A 255 -1.62 1.21 -7.53
C VAL A 255 -1.02 -0.19 -7.39
N ILE A 256 -1.86 -1.24 -7.33
CA ILE A 256 -1.38 -2.63 -7.27
C ILE A 256 -0.53 -2.95 -8.51
N GLU A 257 -0.97 -2.56 -9.72
CA GLU A 257 -0.20 -2.74 -10.95
C GLU A 257 1.15 -2.02 -10.91
N ALA A 258 1.18 -0.80 -10.36
CA ALA A 258 2.40 -0.03 -10.19
C ALA A 258 3.42 -0.72 -9.28
N PHE A 259 2.93 -1.39 -8.24
CA PHE A 259 3.77 -2.07 -7.24
C PHE A 259 3.87 -3.56 -7.47
N TYR A 260 3.29 -4.07 -8.57
CA TYR A 260 3.30 -5.51 -8.85
C TYR A 260 4.69 -6.12 -8.73
N ALA A 261 5.75 -5.45 -9.16
CA ALA A 261 7.11 -5.97 -9.05
C ALA A 261 7.63 -6.03 -7.60
N THR A 262 7.17 -5.15 -6.71
CA THR A 262 7.51 -5.23 -5.27
C THR A 262 6.65 -6.23 -4.54
N LEU A 263 5.38 -6.35 -4.92
CA LEU A 263 4.45 -7.34 -4.42
C LEU A 263 4.71 -8.73 -5.01
N GLU A 264 5.32 -8.81 -6.20
CA GLU A 264 5.76 -10.05 -6.84
C GLU A 264 6.73 -10.84 -5.96
N GLU A 265 7.58 -10.18 -5.17
CA GLU A 265 8.48 -10.84 -4.20
C GLU A 265 7.68 -11.61 -3.13
N ILE A 266 6.49 -11.11 -2.73
CA ILE A 266 5.57 -11.82 -1.84
C ILE A 266 4.96 -13.02 -2.59
N ALA A 267 4.43 -12.78 -3.79
CA ALA A 267 3.80 -13.83 -4.60
C ALA A 267 4.76 -14.98 -4.91
N LEU A 268 6.04 -14.67 -5.03
CA LEU A 268 7.09 -15.60 -5.39
C LEU A 268 7.81 -16.23 -4.17
N SER A 269 7.55 -15.77 -2.94
CA SER A 269 8.15 -16.36 -1.73
C SER A 269 7.60 -17.77 -1.44
N ASP A 270 8.36 -18.57 -0.71
CA ASP A 270 7.96 -19.90 -0.28
C ASP A 270 7.03 -19.84 0.94
N LEU A 271 7.19 -18.81 1.77
CA LEU A 271 6.41 -18.52 2.95
C LEU A 271 6.22 -17.00 3.09
N THR A 272 5.07 -16.56 3.58
CA THR A 272 4.83 -15.16 3.93
C THR A 272 4.55 -15.02 5.42
N ILE A 273 5.23 -14.07 6.07
CA ILE A 273 4.90 -13.58 7.41
C ILE A 273 4.03 -12.34 7.23
N LEU A 274 2.76 -12.44 7.59
CA LEU A 274 1.82 -11.31 7.60
C LEU A 274 1.85 -10.64 8.97
N VAL A 275 2.43 -9.45 9.05
CA VAL A 275 2.53 -8.68 10.31
C VAL A 275 1.29 -7.83 10.50
N LEU A 276 0.60 -8.01 11.62
CA LEU A 276 -0.56 -7.24 12.05
C LEU A 276 -0.22 -6.46 13.34
N ASP A 277 -0.73 -5.25 13.45
CA ASP A 277 -0.59 -4.41 14.64
C ASP A 277 -1.67 -4.78 15.65
N SER A 278 -1.28 -5.46 16.73
CA SER A 278 -2.21 -5.92 17.78
C SER A 278 -2.68 -4.80 18.72
N SER A 279 -2.01 -3.65 18.71
CA SER A 279 -2.41 -2.49 19.54
C SER A 279 -3.64 -1.75 18.96
N GLU A 280 -4.07 -2.10 17.76
CA GLU A 280 -5.23 -1.49 17.12
C GLU A 280 -6.55 -2.10 17.63
N ASN A 281 -7.64 -1.34 17.45
CA ASN A 281 -8.97 -1.84 17.75
C ASN A 281 -9.27 -3.12 16.95
N ILE A 282 -9.88 -4.12 17.61
CA ILE A 282 -10.20 -5.44 17.04
C ILE A 282 -10.95 -5.35 15.71
N SER A 283 -11.88 -4.39 15.57
CA SER A 283 -12.64 -4.18 14.33
C SER A 283 -11.76 -3.71 13.18
N LEU A 284 -10.75 -2.90 13.47
CA LEU A 284 -9.77 -2.43 12.49
C LEU A 284 -8.79 -3.55 12.12
N LEU A 285 -8.31 -4.30 13.11
CA LEU A 285 -7.44 -5.45 12.90
C LEU A 285 -8.10 -6.51 12.01
N ARG A 286 -9.38 -6.86 12.26
CA ARG A 286 -10.18 -7.77 11.41
C ARG A 286 -10.25 -7.27 9.96
N ARG A 287 -10.57 -5.99 9.76
CA ARG A 287 -10.63 -5.38 8.42
C ARG A 287 -9.28 -5.45 7.72
N LYS A 288 -8.19 -5.13 8.43
CA LYS A 288 -6.83 -5.17 7.88
C LYS A 288 -6.41 -6.60 7.52
N LEU A 289 -6.74 -7.59 8.34
CA LEU A 289 -6.51 -9.00 8.02
C LEU A 289 -7.22 -9.40 6.73
N LEU A 290 -8.53 -9.16 6.63
CA LEU A 290 -9.31 -9.54 5.45
C LEU A 290 -8.83 -8.84 4.18
N SER A 291 -8.53 -7.55 4.25
CA SER A 291 -7.96 -6.80 3.12
C SER A 291 -6.55 -7.30 2.74
N SER A 292 -5.74 -7.72 3.72
CA SER A 292 -4.43 -8.34 3.46
C SER A 292 -4.57 -9.66 2.72
N LEU A 293 -5.49 -10.53 3.15
CA LEU A 293 -5.77 -11.82 2.50
C LEU A 293 -6.27 -11.63 1.06
N ASP A 294 -7.13 -10.63 0.83
CA ASP A 294 -7.58 -10.27 -0.53
C ASP A 294 -6.42 -9.77 -1.40
N THR A 295 -5.55 -8.92 -0.85
CA THR A 295 -4.34 -8.45 -1.55
C THR A 295 -3.41 -9.61 -1.89
N LEU A 296 -3.13 -10.52 -0.94
CA LEU A 296 -2.31 -11.71 -1.18
C LEU A 296 -2.88 -12.57 -2.32
N ARG A 297 -4.20 -12.76 -2.35
CA ARG A 297 -4.88 -13.49 -3.43
C ARG A 297 -4.73 -12.78 -4.78
N ARG A 298 -4.93 -11.46 -4.83
CA ARG A 298 -4.82 -10.66 -6.06
C ARG A 298 -3.42 -10.67 -6.67
N ILE A 299 -2.38 -10.70 -5.86
CA ILE A 299 -1.00 -10.79 -6.33
C ILE A 299 -0.57 -12.22 -6.70
N GLY A 300 -1.46 -13.22 -6.54
CA GLY A 300 -1.19 -14.61 -6.88
C GLY A 300 -0.46 -15.41 -5.80
N TYR A 301 -0.48 -14.96 -4.54
CA TYR A 301 0.01 -15.75 -3.41
C TYR A 301 -1.06 -16.80 -3.03
N VAL A 302 -1.00 -17.95 -3.69
CA VAL A 302 -1.99 -19.03 -3.63
C VAL A 302 -1.26 -20.36 -3.41
N GLY A 303 -1.83 -21.27 -2.61
CA GLY A 303 -1.26 -22.61 -2.38
C GLY A 303 -0.04 -22.64 -1.47
N LYS A 304 0.23 -21.58 -0.71
CA LYS A 304 1.44 -21.44 0.10
C LYS A 304 1.11 -21.19 1.57
N PRO A 305 2.02 -21.52 2.50
CA PRO A 305 1.80 -21.31 3.93
C PRO A 305 1.88 -19.82 4.30
N LEU A 306 1.09 -19.43 5.33
CA LEU A 306 1.03 -18.09 5.88
C LEU A 306 1.28 -18.11 7.39
N ILE A 307 2.21 -17.32 7.89
CA ILE A 307 2.35 -17.07 9.33
C ILE A 307 1.83 -15.66 9.62
N VAL A 308 0.84 -15.55 10.50
CA VAL A 308 0.35 -14.26 10.97
C VAL A 308 1.10 -13.90 12.24
N ALA A 309 1.95 -12.89 12.17
CA ALA A 309 2.66 -12.34 13.30
C ALA A 309 1.81 -11.21 13.92
N LEU A 310 1.20 -11.48 15.06
CA LEU A 310 0.50 -10.48 15.87
C LEU A 310 1.55 -9.64 16.61
N ASN A 311 1.91 -8.49 16.05
CA ASN A 311 2.99 -7.65 16.56
C ASN A 311 2.47 -6.60 17.54
N LYS A 312 3.38 -6.05 18.34
CA LYS A 312 3.13 -5.06 19.40
C LYS A 312 2.30 -5.62 20.57
N ILE A 313 2.47 -6.91 20.88
CA ILE A 313 1.79 -7.53 22.03
C ILE A 313 2.17 -6.89 23.37
N ASP A 314 3.28 -6.18 23.44
CA ASP A 314 3.71 -5.39 24.60
C ASP A 314 2.76 -4.22 24.93
N ALA A 315 1.81 -3.92 24.04
CA ALA A 315 0.76 -2.90 24.23
C ALA A 315 -0.65 -3.52 24.34
N VAL A 316 -0.77 -4.83 24.61
CA VAL A 316 -2.05 -5.56 24.61
C VAL A 316 -2.20 -6.36 25.90
N ASP A 317 -3.33 -6.20 26.60
CA ASP A 317 -3.61 -6.90 27.85
C ASP A 317 -4.03 -8.36 27.67
N ASN A 318 -4.76 -8.67 26.59
CA ASN A 318 -5.29 -10.02 26.37
C ASN A 318 -5.01 -10.53 24.95
N VAL A 319 -3.85 -11.14 24.78
CA VAL A 319 -3.36 -11.67 23.50
C VAL A 319 -4.16 -12.90 23.05
N ASP A 320 -4.64 -13.74 23.98
CA ASP A 320 -5.33 -14.99 23.65
C ASP A 320 -6.67 -14.76 22.94
N VAL A 321 -7.37 -13.69 23.31
CA VAL A 321 -8.61 -13.29 22.62
C VAL A 321 -8.33 -12.94 21.18
N LEU A 322 -7.24 -12.19 20.92
CA LEU A 322 -6.83 -11.82 19.56
C LEU A 322 -6.43 -13.04 18.73
N VAL A 323 -5.67 -13.97 19.33
CA VAL A 323 -5.27 -15.22 18.66
C VAL A 323 -6.47 -16.03 18.24
N ARG A 324 -7.46 -16.23 19.14
CA ARG A 324 -8.70 -16.95 18.83
C ARG A 324 -9.52 -16.27 17.74
N ASP A 325 -9.65 -14.97 17.79
CA ASP A 325 -10.42 -14.20 16.83
C ASP A 325 -9.79 -14.23 15.42
N VAL A 326 -8.49 -14.00 15.35
CA VAL A 326 -7.71 -14.09 14.10
C VAL A 326 -7.73 -15.52 13.55
N GLY A 327 -7.59 -16.54 14.41
CA GLY A 327 -7.68 -17.94 14.02
C GLY A 327 -9.03 -18.30 13.40
N THR A 328 -10.13 -17.80 13.99
CA THR A 328 -11.48 -17.99 13.44
C THR A 328 -11.64 -17.36 12.05
N LEU A 329 -11.04 -16.19 11.82
CA LEU A 329 -11.07 -15.54 10.51
C LEU A 329 -10.21 -16.26 9.49
N LEU A 330 -9.01 -16.70 9.86
CA LEU A 330 -8.12 -17.47 8.99
C LEU A 330 -8.77 -18.78 8.55
N SER A 331 -9.39 -19.54 9.47
CA SER A 331 -10.08 -20.78 9.15
C SER A 331 -11.21 -20.60 8.12
N LYS A 332 -11.83 -19.42 8.06
CA LYS A 332 -12.91 -19.11 7.12
C LYS A 332 -12.41 -18.57 5.77
N HIS A 333 -11.26 -17.88 5.75
CA HIS A 333 -10.85 -17.07 4.61
C HIS A 333 -9.52 -17.49 3.98
N TYR A 334 -8.76 -18.39 4.64
CA TYR A 334 -7.47 -18.89 4.14
C TYR A 334 -7.45 -20.42 4.15
N TYR A 335 -7.43 -21.03 2.97
CA TYR A 335 -7.63 -22.47 2.79
C TYR A 335 -6.34 -23.31 2.87
N TRP A 336 -5.17 -22.67 2.97
CA TRP A 336 -3.87 -23.33 3.02
C TRP A 336 -3.33 -23.32 4.43
N ALA A 337 -2.17 -23.94 4.63
CA ALA A 337 -1.53 -23.99 5.94
C ALA A 337 -1.26 -22.59 6.50
N TRP A 338 -1.64 -22.35 7.76
CA TRP A 338 -1.39 -21.10 8.46
C TRP A 338 -1.03 -21.32 9.92
N HIS A 339 -0.33 -20.35 10.48
CA HIS A 339 0.05 -20.31 11.90
C HIS A 339 -0.09 -18.89 12.44
N ILE A 340 -0.28 -18.75 13.74
CA ILE A 340 -0.34 -17.45 14.42
C ILE A 340 0.75 -17.42 15.48
N THR A 341 1.58 -16.38 15.45
CA THR A 341 2.61 -16.16 16.47
C THR A 341 2.47 -14.75 17.03
N PRO A 342 2.14 -14.60 18.32
CA PRO A 342 2.22 -13.31 19.01
C PRO A 342 3.66 -12.88 19.19
N ILE A 343 3.99 -11.63 18.84
CA ILE A 343 5.35 -11.09 18.92
C ILE A 343 5.37 -9.63 19.38
N SER A 344 6.50 -9.21 19.93
CA SER A 344 6.92 -7.82 19.97
C SER A 344 8.24 -7.67 19.24
N ALA A 345 8.20 -7.20 18.01
CA ALA A 345 9.41 -6.97 17.22
C ALA A 345 10.34 -5.95 17.90
N LEU A 346 9.78 -4.98 18.63
CA LEU A 346 10.53 -3.97 19.37
C LEU A 346 11.22 -4.56 20.60
N LYS A 347 10.50 -5.31 21.44
CA LYS A 347 11.03 -5.91 22.68
C LYS A 347 11.78 -7.23 22.44
N GLY A 348 11.49 -7.94 21.34
CA GLY A 348 12.07 -9.23 21.01
C GLY A 348 11.26 -10.43 21.50
N TYR A 349 10.06 -10.21 22.08
CA TYR A 349 9.20 -11.30 22.54
C TYR A 349 8.66 -12.11 21.36
N GLY A 350 8.58 -13.43 21.52
CA GLY A 350 8.01 -14.36 20.55
C GLY A 350 8.82 -14.52 19.25
N ILE A 351 9.99 -13.87 19.10
CA ILE A 351 10.78 -13.95 17.87
C ILE A 351 11.34 -15.35 17.63
N ASN A 352 11.82 -16.05 18.68
CA ASN A 352 12.32 -17.42 18.56
C ASN A 352 11.20 -18.38 18.12
N ALA A 353 10.02 -18.29 18.73
CA ALA A 353 8.84 -19.08 18.35
C ALA A 353 8.42 -18.80 16.89
N LEU A 354 8.46 -17.54 16.46
CA LEU A 354 8.23 -17.18 15.06
C LEU A 354 9.24 -17.84 14.12
N LEU A 355 10.54 -17.84 14.46
CA LEU A 355 11.58 -18.43 13.64
C LEU A 355 11.48 -19.97 13.60
N GLU A 356 11.11 -20.61 14.69
CA GLU A 356 10.80 -22.04 14.74
C GLU A 356 9.63 -22.39 13.83
N ALA A 357 8.51 -21.65 13.92
CA ALA A 357 7.38 -21.82 13.02
C ALA A 357 7.78 -21.62 11.54
N VAL A 358 8.59 -20.60 11.23
CA VAL A 358 9.13 -20.39 9.88
C VAL A 358 9.92 -21.61 9.42
N TYR A 359 10.78 -22.16 10.26
CA TYR A 359 11.59 -23.35 9.93
C TYR A 359 10.71 -24.57 9.65
N GLU A 360 9.73 -24.86 10.50
CA GLU A 360 8.79 -25.96 10.34
C GLU A 360 7.98 -25.86 9.04
N TYR A 361 7.41 -24.68 8.76
CA TYR A 361 6.58 -24.46 7.57
C TYR A 361 7.38 -24.49 6.26
N LEU A 362 8.68 -24.15 6.30
CA LEU A 362 9.57 -24.27 5.15
C LEU A 362 10.00 -25.73 4.88
N GLN A 363 9.84 -26.65 5.85
CA GLN A 363 10.09 -28.09 5.67
C GLN A 363 8.87 -28.83 5.09
N LEU A 364 7.67 -28.23 5.18
CA LEU A 364 6.46 -28.83 4.61
C LEU A 364 6.63 -28.95 3.10
N PRO A 365 6.34 -30.12 2.50
CA PRO A 365 6.35 -30.25 1.05
C PRO A 365 5.34 -29.27 0.48
N SER A 366 5.69 -28.56 -0.59
CA SER A 366 4.79 -27.68 -1.34
C SER A 366 3.65 -28.51 -1.91
N LEU A 367 2.55 -28.62 -1.14
CA LEU A 367 1.38 -29.38 -1.50
C LEU A 367 0.40 -28.49 -2.28
N GLY A 368 0.27 -28.76 -3.56
CA GLY A 368 -1.01 -28.59 -4.19
C GLY A 368 -2.01 -29.56 -3.55
N GLY A 369 -2.95 -29.06 -2.74
CA GLY A 369 -4.08 -29.83 -2.22
C GLY A 369 -4.08 -30.01 -0.70
N ASN A 370 -5.14 -29.49 -0.10
CA ASN A 370 -5.76 -29.77 1.20
C ASN A 370 -4.90 -30.47 2.27
N ARG A 371 -4.48 -29.72 3.26
CA ARG A 371 -4.42 -30.21 4.65
C ARG A 371 -5.02 -29.17 5.59
N THR A 372 -6.10 -29.59 6.19
CA THR A 372 -6.80 -29.02 7.33
C THR A 372 -5.85 -28.82 8.51
N SER A 373 -5.87 -27.63 9.11
CA SER A 373 -5.49 -27.27 10.50
C SER A 373 -4.58 -28.26 11.24
N LEU A 374 -3.31 -27.95 11.37
CA LEU A 374 -2.56 -28.41 12.54
C LEU A 374 -2.99 -27.50 13.71
N GLN A 375 -3.60 -28.13 14.68
CA GLN A 375 -4.13 -27.54 15.89
C GLN A 375 -3.06 -26.79 16.68
N THR A 376 -3.49 -25.71 17.30
CA THR A 376 -2.81 -25.02 18.39
C THR A 376 -2.09 -26.00 19.31
N SER A 377 -0.78 -25.87 19.43
CA SER A 377 -0.05 -26.54 20.51
C SER A 377 -0.56 -25.96 21.82
N GLU A 378 -1.20 -26.79 22.61
CA GLU A 378 -1.52 -26.52 24.01
C GLU A 378 -0.26 -26.10 24.74
N ALA A 379 -0.31 -24.98 25.44
CA ALA A 379 0.71 -24.59 26.39
C ALA A 379 0.82 -25.66 27.48
N PRO A 380 2.01 -26.07 27.90
CA PRO A 380 2.14 -26.96 29.04
C PRO A 380 1.60 -26.24 30.28
N ALA A 381 0.62 -26.86 30.93
CA ALA A 381 0.18 -26.48 32.27
C ALA A 381 1.35 -26.67 33.22
N GLU A 382 1.85 -25.59 33.79
CA GLU A 382 2.73 -25.64 34.93
C GLU A 382 1.94 -26.12 36.16
N GLY A 383 2.42 -27.23 36.75
CA GLY A 383 2.02 -27.70 38.06
C GLY A 383 2.75 -26.95 39.19
#